data_f16a4115efb1878687efbcd14214a206
#
_entry.id   f16a4115efb1878687efbcd14214a206
#
_cell.length_a   1.000
_cell.length_b   1.000
_cell.length_c   1.000
_cell.angle_alpha   90.00
_cell.angle_beta   90.00
_cell.angle_gamma   90.00
#
_symmetry.space_group_name_H-M   'P 1'
#
loop_
_entity.id
_entity.type
_entity.pdbx_description
1 polymer ?
#
loop_
_entity_poly.entity_id
_entity_poly.type
_entity_poly.pdbx_seq_one_letter_code
_entity_poly.pdbx_strand_id
1 'polypeptide(L)'
;SNGEIAEDLGGLAAGPYSVTVTDENGCEVSMSFEITESDAMEISGTTSDYIGYGVSCNGASDGAIDVTVVGGTGIYTYAWSNGETTEDLGGLTAGSYSVTATDENGCSVSIEVEITETEAMAISETHSDYTGYGVSCNGASDGSIDVTITGGTGVYTYAWSNGETTEDLSNIGAGTYSVTATDENGCSVSI
;
A
#
# COMPACT_ATOMS: atom_id res chain seq x y z
N SER A 1 1.44 -43.47 -25.00
CA SER A 1 0.17 -43.79 -24.30
C SER A 1 -1.02 -42.95 -24.76
N ASN A 2 -0.81 -41.92 -25.60
CA ASN A 2 -1.89 -41.09 -26.18
C ASN A 2 -2.51 -41.66 -27.46
N GLY A 3 -2.04 -42.86 -27.94
CA GLY A 3 -2.56 -43.55 -29.13
C GLY A 3 -1.99 -43.05 -30.46
N GLU A 4 -1.05 -42.15 -30.44
CA GLU A 4 -0.34 -41.69 -31.64
C GLU A 4 0.65 -42.75 -32.12
N ILE A 5 0.87 -42.82 -33.43
CA ILE A 5 1.77 -43.77 -34.10
C ILE A 5 2.92 -43.07 -34.84
N ALA A 6 3.08 -41.76 -34.65
CA ALA A 6 4.17 -40.99 -35.21
C ALA A 6 5.50 -41.32 -34.51
N GLU A 7 6.62 -41.21 -35.24
CA GLU A 7 7.96 -41.38 -34.68
C GLU A 7 8.29 -40.33 -33.62
N ASP A 8 7.90 -39.07 -33.91
CA ASP A 8 8.08 -37.94 -33.01
C ASP A 8 6.73 -37.35 -32.60
N LEU A 9 6.59 -36.96 -31.34
CA LEU A 9 5.42 -36.29 -30.80
C LEU A 9 5.77 -34.89 -30.37
N GLY A 10 4.91 -33.92 -30.69
CA GLY A 10 5.02 -32.54 -30.26
C GLY A 10 3.74 -32.07 -29.59
N GLY A 11 3.82 -30.91 -28.84
CA GLY A 11 2.67 -30.31 -28.17
C GLY A 11 2.14 -31.14 -27.00
N LEU A 12 2.99 -31.90 -26.32
CA LEU A 12 2.61 -32.72 -25.17
C LEU A 12 2.53 -31.85 -23.90
N ALA A 13 1.51 -32.10 -23.09
CA ALA A 13 1.40 -31.53 -21.76
C ALA A 13 2.35 -32.23 -20.76
N ALA A 14 2.52 -31.68 -19.57
CA ALA A 14 3.22 -32.35 -18.50
C ALA A 14 2.54 -33.66 -18.10
N GLY A 15 3.34 -34.68 -17.79
CA GLY A 15 2.86 -35.99 -17.41
C GLY A 15 3.72 -37.14 -17.93
N PRO A 16 3.38 -38.36 -17.55
CA PRO A 16 4.09 -39.57 -17.97
C PRO A 16 3.64 -40.06 -19.36
N TYR A 17 4.60 -40.34 -20.23
CA TYR A 17 4.40 -40.90 -21.56
C TYR A 17 5.19 -42.17 -21.71
N SER A 18 4.67 -43.11 -22.49
CA SER A 18 5.38 -44.33 -22.85
C SER A 18 5.23 -44.62 -24.36
N VAL A 19 6.29 -45.15 -24.94
CA VAL A 19 6.31 -45.65 -26.31
C VAL A 19 6.67 -47.13 -26.30
N THR A 20 5.97 -47.91 -27.13
CA THR A 20 6.32 -49.29 -27.41
C THR A 20 6.51 -49.41 -28.89
N VAL A 21 7.66 -49.96 -29.29
CA VAL A 21 7.99 -50.24 -30.68
C VAL A 21 7.94 -51.77 -30.87
N THR A 22 7.23 -52.22 -31.85
CA THR A 22 7.06 -53.63 -32.18
C THR A 22 7.60 -53.87 -33.59
N ASP A 23 8.47 -54.88 -33.76
CA ASP A 23 8.99 -55.27 -35.09
C ASP A 23 8.00 -56.22 -35.86
N GLU A 24 8.35 -56.51 -37.08
CA GLU A 24 7.53 -57.41 -37.93
C GLU A 24 7.40 -58.82 -37.35
N ASN A 25 8.30 -59.26 -36.48
CA ASN A 25 8.29 -60.55 -35.80
C ASN A 25 7.52 -60.54 -34.48
N GLY A 26 7.01 -59.38 -34.07
CA GLY A 26 6.29 -59.18 -32.80
C GLY A 26 7.19 -58.98 -31.58
N CYS A 27 8.48 -58.69 -31.78
CA CYS A 27 9.36 -58.31 -30.66
C CYS A 27 9.10 -56.88 -30.26
N GLU A 28 8.97 -56.64 -28.93
CA GLU A 28 8.62 -55.36 -28.38
C GLU A 28 9.75 -54.78 -27.54
N VAL A 29 9.95 -53.45 -27.62
CA VAL A 29 10.73 -52.65 -26.70
C VAL A 29 9.92 -51.45 -26.29
N SER A 30 9.94 -51.11 -24.99
CA SER A 30 9.21 -49.99 -24.41
C SER A 30 10.13 -49.05 -23.65
N MET A 31 9.81 -47.76 -23.71
CA MET A 31 10.48 -46.72 -22.92
C MET A 31 9.43 -45.77 -22.35
N SER A 32 9.70 -45.27 -21.15
CA SER A 32 8.87 -44.27 -20.47
C SER A 32 9.61 -42.96 -20.31
N PHE A 33 8.90 -41.86 -20.44
CA PHE A 33 9.36 -40.50 -20.30
C PHE A 33 8.42 -39.76 -19.38
N GLU A 34 8.92 -38.74 -18.66
CA GLU A 34 8.13 -37.81 -17.90
C GLU A 34 8.41 -36.39 -18.43
N ILE A 35 7.37 -35.70 -18.82
CA ILE A 35 7.42 -34.28 -19.14
C ILE A 35 7.02 -33.54 -17.86
N THR A 36 7.91 -32.73 -17.33
CA THR A 36 7.68 -31.95 -16.11
C THR A 36 7.33 -30.51 -16.46
N GLU A 37 6.57 -29.86 -15.57
CA GLU A 37 6.29 -28.44 -15.62
C GLU A 37 6.77 -27.78 -14.33
N SER A 38 6.97 -26.48 -14.35
CA SER A 38 7.23 -25.70 -13.14
C SER A 38 5.96 -25.55 -12.30
N ASP A 39 6.13 -25.24 -11.01
CA ASP A 39 5.01 -24.84 -10.18
C ASP A 39 4.33 -23.60 -10.75
N ALA A 40 3.02 -23.47 -10.56
CA ALA A 40 2.27 -22.29 -10.98
C ALA A 40 2.82 -21.03 -10.28
N MET A 41 2.93 -19.94 -11.03
CA MET A 41 3.33 -18.66 -10.46
C MET A 41 2.20 -18.08 -9.59
N GLU A 42 2.55 -17.62 -8.40
CA GLU A 42 1.68 -16.87 -7.50
C GLU A 42 2.38 -15.57 -7.07
N ILE A 43 1.63 -14.50 -6.87
CA ILE A 43 2.12 -13.20 -6.45
C ILE A 43 1.28 -12.68 -5.29
N SER A 44 1.94 -12.09 -4.30
CA SER A 44 1.32 -11.38 -3.19
C SER A 44 2.04 -10.05 -2.96
N GLY A 45 1.36 -9.10 -2.33
CA GLY A 45 1.93 -7.79 -2.02
C GLY A 45 1.43 -7.29 -0.67
N THR A 46 2.29 -6.59 0.05
CA THR A 46 1.97 -5.85 1.27
C THR A 46 2.38 -4.40 1.13
N THR A 47 1.70 -3.51 1.86
CA THR A 47 2.00 -2.08 1.86
C THR A 47 2.61 -1.66 3.18
N SER A 48 3.32 -0.51 3.20
CA SER A 48 3.61 0.23 4.43
C SER A 48 2.33 0.46 5.23
N ASP A 49 2.46 0.49 6.55
CA ASP A 49 1.33 0.70 7.46
C ASP A 49 1.63 1.84 8.43
N TYR A 50 0.93 2.95 8.26
CA TYR A 50 0.89 4.12 9.13
C TYR A 50 -0.50 4.20 9.77
N ILE A 51 -0.72 3.40 10.81
CA ILE A 51 -1.99 3.31 11.54
C ILE A 51 -3.19 3.03 10.59
N GLY A 52 -3.02 2.02 9.71
CA GLY A 52 -4.04 1.59 8.75
C GLY A 52 -4.04 2.31 7.40
N TYR A 53 -3.06 3.19 7.17
CA TYR A 53 -2.87 3.89 5.89
C TYR A 53 -1.51 3.58 5.28
N GLY A 54 -1.42 3.62 3.97
CA GLY A 54 -0.21 3.29 3.23
C GLY A 54 0.84 4.41 3.20
N VAL A 55 0.47 5.65 3.51
CA VAL A 55 1.38 6.80 3.69
C VAL A 55 1.10 7.49 5.02
N SER A 56 2.12 8.19 5.56
CA SER A 56 2.03 8.83 6.88
C SER A 56 1.01 9.95 6.93
N CYS A 57 0.94 10.80 5.92
CA CYS A 57 0.08 11.98 5.87
C CYS A 57 -0.60 12.10 4.51
N ASN A 58 -1.69 12.84 4.45
CA ASN A 58 -2.31 13.21 3.17
C ASN A 58 -1.28 13.91 2.26
N GLY A 59 -1.11 13.37 1.04
CA GLY A 59 -0.15 13.84 0.06
C GLY A 59 1.31 13.47 0.34
N ALA A 60 1.60 12.67 1.37
CA ALA A 60 2.95 12.17 1.61
C ALA A 60 3.41 11.21 0.51
N SER A 61 4.74 11.08 0.36
CA SER A 61 5.39 10.22 -0.63
C SER A 61 6.35 9.28 0.07
N ASP A 62 5.89 8.58 1.11
CA ASP A 62 6.65 7.66 1.94
C ASP A 62 6.05 6.24 1.97
N GLY A 63 5.08 5.99 1.11
CA GLY A 63 4.48 4.68 0.90
C GLY A 63 5.47 3.68 0.30
N ALA A 64 5.27 2.41 0.60
CA ALA A 64 6.06 1.31 0.06
C ALA A 64 5.16 0.11 -0.27
N ILE A 65 5.57 -0.68 -1.25
CA ILE A 65 4.98 -1.97 -1.60
C ILE A 65 6.10 -3.00 -1.63
N ASP A 66 5.91 -4.09 -0.89
CA ASP A 66 6.75 -5.28 -0.88
C ASP A 66 6.01 -6.41 -1.60
N VAL A 67 6.63 -6.99 -2.63
CA VAL A 67 6.03 -8.02 -3.48
C VAL A 67 6.79 -9.33 -3.32
N THR A 68 6.05 -10.42 -3.20
CA THR A 68 6.61 -11.77 -3.17
C THR A 68 6.02 -12.60 -4.29
N VAL A 69 6.88 -13.22 -5.12
CA VAL A 69 6.51 -14.14 -6.19
C VAL A 69 7.06 -15.53 -5.87
N VAL A 70 6.25 -16.55 -6.07
CA VAL A 70 6.64 -17.95 -5.93
C VAL A 70 6.25 -18.74 -7.17
N GLY A 71 6.89 -19.90 -7.39
CA GLY A 71 6.64 -20.76 -8.56
C GLY A 71 7.41 -20.33 -9.82
N GLY A 72 7.04 -20.83 -10.98
CA GLY A 72 7.77 -20.59 -12.23
C GLY A 72 9.20 -21.08 -12.20
N THR A 73 10.13 -20.34 -12.81
CA THR A 73 11.57 -20.65 -12.84
C THR A 73 12.36 -20.12 -11.65
N GLY A 74 11.75 -19.25 -10.83
CA GLY A 74 12.39 -18.61 -9.66
C GLY A 74 13.26 -17.40 -9.99
N ILE A 75 13.34 -16.98 -11.24
CA ILE A 75 14.01 -15.75 -11.68
C ILE A 75 12.96 -14.90 -12.40
N TYR A 76 12.73 -13.68 -11.88
CA TYR A 76 11.64 -12.83 -12.36
C TYR A 76 12.13 -11.47 -12.85
N THR A 77 11.37 -10.93 -13.79
CA THR A 77 11.43 -9.52 -14.20
C THR A 77 10.10 -8.87 -13.85
N TYR A 78 10.14 -7.60 -13.45
CA TYR A 78 8.98 -6.85 -12.97
C TYR A 78 8.68 -5.69 -13.90
N ALA A 79 7.42 -5.42 -14.11
CA ALA A 79 6.93 -4.26 -14.87
C ALA A 79 5.77 -3.62 -14.10
N TRP A 80 6.03 -2.45 -13.51
CA TRP A 80 5.06 -1.68 -12.75
C TRP A 80 4.31 -0.67 -13.62
N SER A 81 3.10 -0.31 -13.20
CA SER A 81 2.27 0.71 -13.87
C SER A 81 2.90 2.11 -13.89
N ASN A 82 3.79 2.42 -12.93
CA ASN A 82 4.55 3.67 -12.87
C ASN A 82 5.85 3.65 -13.69
N GLY A 83 6.17 2.52 -14.34
CA GLY A 83 7.36 2.33 -15.18
C GLY A 83 8.60 1.80 -14.46
N GLU A 84 8.53 1.57 -13.16
CA GLU A 84 9.60 0.92 -12.40
C GLU A 84 9.71 -0.57 -12.74
N THR A 85 10.90 -1.15 -12.48
CA THR A 85 11.22 -2.55 -12.79
C THR A 85 11.86 -3.30 -11.62
N THR A 86 11.90 -2.70 -10.44
CA THR A 86 12.36 -3.35 -9.21
C THR A 86 11.29 -4.28 -8.67
N GLU A 87 11.66 -5.24 -7.83
CA GLU A 87 10.72 -6.13 -7.14
C GLU A 87 9.78 -5.31 -6.24
N ASP A 88 10.38 -4.51 -5.36
CA ASP A 88 9.69 -3.67 -4.39
C ASP A 88 9.73 -2.20 -4.82
N LEU A 89 8.75 -1.43 -4.33
CA LEU A 89 8.67 0.00 -4.52
C LEU A 89 8.70 0.76 -3.20
N GLY A 90 9.32 1.93 -3.20
CA GLY A 90 9.30 2.88 -2.09
C GLY A 90 9.13 4.32 -2.56
N GLY A 91 8.83 5.23 -1.63
CA GLY A 91 8.63 6.63 -1.96
C GLY A 91 7.33 6.89 -2.74
N LEU A 92 6.30 6.07 -2.50
CA LEU A 92 5.03 6.12 -3.21
C LEU A 92 4.06 7.10 -2.57
N THR A 93 3.27 7.77 -3.40
CA THR A 93 2.07 8.49 -2.96
C THR A 93 0.88 7.55 -2.88
N ALA A 94 -0.21 7.99 -2.26
CA ALA A 94 -1.49 7.27 -2.33
C ALA A 94 -1.94 7.07 -3.78
N GLY A 95 -2.50 5.90 -4.05
CA GLY A 95 -2.96 5.50 -5.38
C GLY A 95 -2.89 4.01 -5.62
N SER A 96 -3.32 3.59 -6.81
CA SER A 96 -3.31 2.19 -7.24
C SER A 96 -2.07 1.91 -8.11
N TYR A 97 -1.37 0.83 -7.78
CA TYR A 97 -0.16 0.36 -8.48
C TYR A 97 -0.39 -1.09 -8.90
N SER A 98 -0.11 -1.40 -10.16
CA SER A 98 -0.14 -2.77 -10.64
C SER A 98 1.25 -3.21 -11.07
N VAL A 99 1.56 -4.48 -10.83
CA VAL A 99 2.80 -5.12 -11.24
C VAL A 99 2.51 -6.41 -12.00
N THR A 100 3.32 -6.65 -13.02
CA THR A 100 3.40 -7.96 -13.69
C THR A 100 4.80 -8.51 -13.46
N ALA A 101 4.87 -9.70 -12.86
CA ALA A 101 6.08 -10.50 -12.76
C ALA A 101 6.10 -11.52 -13.88
N THR A 102 7.23 -11.63 -14.57
CA THR A 102 7.44 -12.57 -15.69
C THR A 102 8.69 -13.38 -15.44
N ASP A 103 8.61 -14.70 -15.56
CA ASP A 103 9.75 -15.60 -15.40
C ASP A 103 10.57 -15.73 -16.70
N GLU A 104 11.70 -16.47 -16.65
CA GLU A 104 12.59 -16.67 -17.81
C GLU A 104 11.91 -17.42 -18.98
N ASN A 105 10.87 -18.22 -18.72
CA ASN A 105 10.10 -18.93 -19.74
C ASN A 105 8.97 -18.08 -20.33
N GLY A 106 8.73 -16.86 -19.82
CA GLY A 106 7.68 -15.97 -20.26
C GLY A 106 6.32 -16.22 -19.60
N CYS A 107 6.25 -17.08 -18.56
CA CYS A 107 5.06 -17.19 -17.73
C CYS A 107 4.92 -15.92 -16.86
N SER A 108 3.70 -15.44 -16.66
CA SER A 108 3.50 -14.19 -15.93
C SER A 108 2.30 -14.25 -14.98
N VAL A 109 2.40 -13.45 -13.93
CA VAL A 109 1.34 -13.23 -12.93
C VAL A 109 1.30 -11.75 -12.57
N SER A 110 0.13 -11.23 -12.24
CA SER A 110 -0.05 -9.80 -11.94
C SER A 110 -0.89 -9.60 -10.69
N ILE A 111 -0.61 -8.49 -9.98
CA ILE A 111 -1.41 -8.03 -8.84
C ILE A 111 -1.58 -6.51 -8.93
N GLU A 112 -2.68 -6.01 -8.38
CA GLU A 112 -2.93 -4.60 -8.12
C GLU A 112 -2.92 -4.35 -6.61
N VAL A 113 -2.21 -3.32 -6.17
CA VAL A 113 -2.03 -2.95 -4.76
C VAL A 113 -2.39 -1.47 -4.60
N GLU A 114 -3.20 -1.15 -3.60
CA GLU A 114 -3.62 0.22 -3.29
C GLU A 114 -2.82 0.76 -2.10
N ILE A 115 -2.21 1.93 -2.27
CA ILE A 115 -1.65 2.76 -1.20
C ILE A 115 -2.73 3.77 -0.80
N THR A 116 -3.16 3.71 0.47
CA THR A 116 -4.19 4.59 1.01
C THR A 116 -3.59 5.77 1.77
N GLU A 117 -4.34 6.87 1.90
CA GLU A 117 -3.96 8.04 2.71
C GLU A 117 -5.14 8.49 3.59
N THR A 118 -4.83 9.26 4.65
CA THR A 118 -5.84 9.93 5.48
C THR A 118 -6.48 11.09 4.72
N GLU A 119 -7.63 11.56 5.19
CA GLU A 119 -8.13 12.88 4.77
C GLU A 119 -7.16 13.97 5.23
N ALA A 120 -7.01 15.05 4.45
CA ALA A 120 -6.19 16.19 4.82
C ALA A 120 -6.67 16.80 6.14
N MET A 121 -5.72 17.08 7.05
CA MET A 121 -6.05 17.78 8.29
C MET A 121 -6.50 19.20 8.00
N ALA A 122 -7.59 19.61 8.65
CA ALA A 122 -8.09 20.97 8.62
C ALA A 122 -8.41 21.44 10.04
N ILE A 123 -8.18 22.73 10.31
CA ILE A 123 -8.43 23.37 11.60
C ILE A 123 -9.37 24.55 11.41
N SER A 124 -10.32 24.70 12.32
CA SER A 124 -11.17 25.86 12.45
C SER A 124 -11.27 26.27 13.91
N GLU A 125 -11.59 27.53 14.18
CA GLU A 125 -11.75 28.04 15.53
C GLU A 125 -13.04 28.88 15.65
N THR A 126 -13.57 28.92 16.86
CA THR A 126 -14.52 29.93 17.32
C THR A 126 -14.05 30.46 18.68
N HIS A 127 -14.32 31.72 18.96
CA HIS A 127 -13.92 32.34 20.22
C HIS A 127 -15.08 33.09 20.89
N SER A 128 -14.93 33.35 22.20
CA SER A 128 -15.89 34.11 22.97
C SER A 128 -16.11 35.50 22.34
N ASP A 129 -17.36 35.92 22.29
CA ASP A 129 -17.77 37.24 21.80
C ASP A 129 -18.62 37.98 22.84
N TYR A 130 -18.05 39.06 23.37
CA TYR A 130 -18.71 40.01 24.26
C TYR A 130 -18.97 41.31 23.50
N THR A 131 -19.99 41.29 22.61
CA THR A 131 -20.35 42.44 21.77
C THR A 131 -19.23 42.97 20.89
N GLY A 132 -18.49 42.03 20.20
CA GLY A 132 -17.35 42.34 19.33
C GLY A 132 -15.99 42.28 20.00
N TYR A 133 -15.90 41.83 21.26
CA TYR A 133 -14.66 41.68 22.01
C TYR A 133 -14.52 40.26 22.57
N GLY A 134 -13.32 39.71 22.57
CA GLY A 134 -13.04 38.35 23.06
C GLY A 134 -13.09 38.19 24.56
N VAL A 135 -13.08 39.31 25.36
CA VAL A 135 -13.19 39.34 26.82
C VAL A 135 -14.19 40.40 27.27
N SER A 136 -14.84 40.21 28.44
CA SER A 136 -15.95 41.06 28.90
C SER A 136 -15.55 42.50 29.22
N CYS A 137 -14.32 42.72 29.72
CA CYS A 137 -13.81 44.05 30.07
C CYS A 137 -12.27 44.10 29.93
N ASN A 138 -11.73 45.32 29.96
CA ASN A 138 -10.27 45.54 29.94
C ASN A 138 -9.62 44.87 31.16
N GLY A 139 -8.67 43.94 30.88
CA GLY A 139 -7.95 43.17 31.89
C GLY A 139 -8.69 41.91 32.40
N ALA A 140 -9.87 41.60 31.85
CA ALA A 140 -10.56 40.35 32.14
C ALA A 140 -9.80 39.14 31.55
N SER A 141 -9.96 37.98 32.20
CA SER A 141 -9.42 36.72 31.76
C SER A 141 -10.57 35.68 31.66
N ASP A 142 -11.62 36.04 30.95
CA ASP A 142 -12.83 35.25 30.75
C ASP A 142 -13.05 34.87 29.27
N GLY A 143 -12.03 35.07 28.46
CA GLY A 143 -12.01 34.64 27.05
C GLY A 143 -11.90 33.12 26.89
N SER A 144 -12.37 32.63 25.78
CA SER A 144 -12.22 31.22 25.39
C SER A 144 -12.00 31.09 23.87
N ILE A 145 -11.31 30.02 23.48
CA ILE A 145 -11.14 29.59 22.07
C ILE A 145 -11.53 28.12 22.03
N ASP A 146 -12.44 27.78 21.15
CA ASP A 146 -12.86 26.41 20.83
C ASP A 146 -12.27 26.04 19.46
N VAL A 147 -11.56 24.93 19.39
CA VAL A 147 -10.87 24.47 18.18
C VAL A 147 -11.49 23.16 17.69
N THR A 148 -11.73 23.10 16.40
CA THR A 148 -12.20 21.85 15.75
C THR A 148 -11.21 21.41 14.71
N ILE A 149 -10.74 20.15 14.82
CA ILE A 149 -9.89 19.49 13.86
C ILE A 149 -10.68 18.44 13.09
N THR A 150 -10.43 18.32 11.78
CA THR A 150 -10.94 17.26 10.93
C THR A 150 -9.82 16.65 10.12
N GLY A 151 -9.98 15.38 9.67
CA GLY A 151 -8.97 14.64 8.90
C GLY A 151 -7.86 14.06 9.78
N GLY A 152 -6.76 13.58 9.16
CA GLY A 152 -5.70 12.85 9.86
C GLY A 152 -6.19 11.52 10.46
N THR A 153 -5.54 11.06 11.54
CA THR A 153 -5.88 9.78 12.21
C THR A 153 -7.04 9.90 13.20
N GLY A 154 -7.51 11.12 13.50
CA GLY A 154 -8.62 11.37 14.43
C GLY A 154 -8.23 11.45 15.91
N VAL A 155 -6.97 11.22 16.26
CA VAL A 155 -6.43 11.40 17.61
C VAL A 155 -5.35 12.50 17.55
N TYR A 156 -5.51 13.56 18.36
CA TYR A 156 -4.66 14.74 18.23
C TYR A 156 -3.99 15.13 19.55
N THR A 157 -2.81 15.72 19.43
CA THR A 157 -2.12 16.44 20.48
C THR A 157 -2.04 17.92 20.11
N TYR A 158 -2.09 18.79 21.11
CA TYR A 158 -2.16 20.25 20.91
C TYR A 158 -0.97 20.96 21.56
N ALA A 159 -0.46 21.97 20.89
CA ALA A 159 0.60 22.84 21.42
C ALA A 159 0.22 24.29 21.17
N TRP A 160 -0.19 25.00 22.23
CA TRP A 160 -0.55 26.41 22.21
C TRP A 160 0.64 27.32 22.45
N SER A 161 0.59 28.54 21.91
CA SER A 161 1.61 29.56 22.09
C SER A 161 1.80 30.01 23.56
N ASN A 162 0.78 29.80 24.42
CA ASN A 162 0.83 30.07 25.86
C ASN A 162 1.34 28.88 26.69
N GLY A 163 1.67 27.72 26.04
CA GLY A 163 2.17 26.53 26.70
C GLY A 163 1.10 25.50 27.11
N GLU A 164 -0.17 25.80 26.90
CA GLU A 164 -1.27 24.83 27.12
C GLU A 164 -1.25 23.72 26.08
N THR A 165 -1.83 22.56 26.44
CA THR A 165 -1.90 21.36 25.58
C THR A 165 -3.32 20.77 25.49
N THR A 166 -4.30 21.49 25.98
CA THR A 166 -5.72 21.14 25.81
C THR A 166 -6.21 21.46 24.40
N GLU A 167 -7.27 20.81 23.95
CA GLU A 167 -7.92 21.10 22.67
C GLU A 167 -8.34 22.57 22.64
N ASP A 168 -9.10 22.99 23.65
CA ASP A 168 -9.65 24.34 23.79
C ASP A 168 -8.93 25.14 24.86
N LEU A 169 -8.99 26.47 24.73
CA LEU A 169 -8.57 27.40 25.76
C LEU A 169 -9.77 28.04 26.46
N SER A 170 -9.67 28.21 27.77
CA SER A 170 -10.62 28.94 28.58
C SER A 170 -9.91 29.80 29.63
N ASN A 171 -10.62 30.80 30.15
CA ASN A 171 -10.08 31.74 31.13
C ASN A 171 -8.82 32.48 30.68
N ILE A 172 -8.79 32.85 29.39
CA ILE A 172 -7.67 33.57 28.78
C ILE A 172 -7.96 35.09 28.70
N GLY A 173 -6.90 35.89 28.75
CA GLY A 173 -6.98 37.33 28.54
C GLY A 173 -7.00 37.71 27.07
N ALA A 174 -7.23 38.98 26.80
CA ALA A 174 -7.09 39.50 25.44
C ALA A 174 -5.64 39.32 24.93
N GLY A 175 -5.50 38.75 23.73
CA GLY A 175 -4.19 38.46 23.13
C GLY A 175 -4.33 37.71 21.81
N THR A 176 -3.19 37.43 21.21
CA THR A 176 -3.12 36.53 20.02
C THR A 176 -2.62 35.18 20.51
N TYR A 177 -3.34 34.14 20.14
CA TYR A 177 -3.03 32.75 20.45
C TYR A 177 -2.87 31.98 19.14
N SER A 178 -1.95 31.06 19.10
CA SER A 178 -1.81 30.10 18.00
C SER A 178 -1.74 28.69 18.57
N VAL A 179 -2.22 27.74 17.82
CA VAL A 179 -2.17 26.31 18.16
C VAL A 179 -1.65 25.51 16.98
N THR A 180 -0.88 24.48 17.29
CA THR A 180 -0.56 23.38 16.36
C THR A 180 -1.21 22.12 16.89
N ALA A 181 -2.05 21.49 16.08
CA ALA A 181 -2.58 20.15 16.31
C ALA A 181 -1.76 19.15 15.50
N THR A 182 -1.35 18.06 16.14
CA THR A 182 -0.56 16.99 15.52
C THR A 182 -1.24 15.66 15.78
N ASP A 183 -1.42 14.85 14.75
CA ASP A 183 -2.02 13.52 14.86
C ASP A 183 -0.97 12.43 15.22
N GLU A 184 -1.41 11.17 15.36
CA GLU A 184 -0.55 10.05 15.76
C GLU A 184 0.52 9.70 14.71
N ASN A 185 0.30 10.00 13.44
CA ASN A 185 1.29 9.83 12.38
C ASN A 185 2.28 11.01 12.27
N GLY A 186 2.09 12.07 13.04
CA GLY A 186 2.94 13.26 13.05
C GLY A 186 2.52 14.32 12.03
N CYS A 187 1.38 14.16 11.37
CA CYS A 187 0.82 15.20 10.51
C CYS A 187 0.30 16.35 11.35
N SER A 188 0.46 17.59 10.89
CA SER A 188 0.10 18.76 11.70
C SER A 188 -0.59 19.85 10.90
N VAL A 189 -1.45 20.60 11.60
CA VAL A 189 -2.12 21.79 11.09
C VAL A 189 -2.08 22.89 12.16
N SER A 190 -2.03 24.15 11.77
CA SER A 190 -1.92 25.28 12.71
C SER A 190 -2.84 26.43 12.31
N ILE A 191 -3.26 27.21 13.30
CA ILE A 191 -3.99 28.45 13.16
C ILE A 191 -3.47 29.50 14.16
#